data_1c5e663d71bfdc82ad225789d25cea51
#
_entry.id   1c5e663d71bfdc82ad225789d25cea51
#
_cell.length_a   1.000
_cell.length_b   1.000
_cell.length_c   1.000
_cell.angle_alpha   90.00
_cell.angle_beta   90.00
_cell.angle_gamma   90.00
#
_symmetry.space_group_name_H-M   'P 1'
#
loop_
_entity.id
_entity.type
_entity.pdbx_description
1 polymer ?
#
loop_
_entity_poly.entity_id
_entity_poly.type
_entity_poly.pdbx_seq_one_letter_code
_entity_poly.pdbx_strand_id
1 'polypeptide(L)'
;TKYSVYFTQSGLGLPDRSYYLDQNEKSEDIRLAYLEHLQAMFSLADLQDPKIKANTVMKLETAIANIHWTNVERRDRDKTYNKLNTQELKKLIPNFNWDLYLKEAGIAVEKDFIVRELSYFQNLADLLASTDLEDWKVYFKWTLLNSVAGILGKEFDEQNFSFYGKKLYGTPEQEVRWKRGVNSVNQILGESVGKIYVRRHFKPEAKVRMLELVENLREAYRVAIIDLDWMGEETKKEALTKLAKFTPKIGYPDKWRDYSKLEIDPNDLAGNFRRASQFYYQRGIDKLGKPIDKTEWHMNPQTVNAYY
;
A
#
# COMPACT_ATOMS: atom_id res chain seq x y z
N THR A 1 -14.03 -17.84 1.90
CA THR A 1 -13.38 -16.54 1.68
C THR A 1 -12.40 -16.69 0.52
N LYS A 2 -12.44 -15.77 -0.46
CA LYS A 2 -11.58 -15.75 -1.65
C LYS A 2 -10.87 -14.40 -1.75
N TYR A 3 -9.80 -14.34 -2.53
CA TYR A 3 -9.20 -13.09 -2.93
C TYR A 3 -10.14 -12.33 -3.85
N SER A 4 -10.25 -11.03 -3.68
CA SER A 4 -11.13 -10.14 -4.44
C SER A 4 -10.40 -8.84 -4.78
N VAL A 5 -10.83 -8.18 -5.84
CA VAL A 5 -10.34 -6.84 -6.21
C VAL A 5 -11.02 -5.79 -5.35
N TYR A 6 -10.23 -4.90 -4.80
CA TYR A 6 -10.70 -3.73 -4.05
C TYR A 6 -10.31 -2.45 -4.78
N PHE A 7 -11.26 -1.58 -4.98
CA PHE A 7 -11.03 -0.20 -5.39
C PHE A 7 -11.11 0.72 -4.18
N THR A 8 -10.08 1.55 -3.99
CA THR A 8 -9.99 2.49 -2.87
C THR A 8 -9.46 3.84 -3.34
N GLN A 9 -9.87 4.91 -2.66
CA GLN A 9 -9.38 6.25 -2.96
C GLN A 9 -7.86 6.34 -2.83
N SER A 10 -7.24 7.13 -3.71
CA SER A 10 -5.81 7.40 -3.76
C SER A 10 -5.52 8.63 -4.62
N GLY A 11 -4.25 8.92 -4.90
CA GLY A 11 -3.87 9.95 -5.88
C GLY A 11 -3.37 11.24 -5.25
N LEU A 12 -3.01 11.25 -3.96
CA LEU A 12 -2.41 12.40 -3.29
C LEU A 12 -0.90 12.18 -3.10
N GLY A 13 -0.11 13.21 -3.32
CA GLY A 13 1.32 13.21 -3.02
C GLY A 13 1.62 13.52 -1.55
N LEU A 14 0.74 14.25 -0.86
CA LEU A 14 0.75 14.46 0.59
C LEU A 14 -0.06 13.36 1.30
N PRO A 15 0.17 13.08 2.59
CA PRO A 15 -0.36 11.90 3.28
C PRO A 15 -1.89 11.84 3.42
N ASP A 16 -2.55 12.99 3.47
CA ASP A 16 -3.99 13.08 3.72
C ASP A 16 -4.61 14.33 3.07
N ARG A 17 -5.92 14.29 2.81
CA ARG A 17 -6.68 15.41 2.26
C ARG A 17 -6.57 16.70 3.07
N SER A 18 -6.43 16.61 4.38
CA SER A 18 -6.32 17.76 5.28
C SER A 18 -5.12 18.65 4.95
N TYR A 19 -4.00 18.10 4.48
CA TYR A 19 -2.85 18.90 4.05
C TYR A 19 -3.17 19.85 2.90
N TYR A 20 -4.14 19.53 2.05
CA TYR A 20 -4.58 20.36 0.92
C TYR A 20 -5.67 21.34 1.31
N LEU A 21 -6.54 20.98 2.26
CA LEU A 21 -7.82 21.65 2.49
C LEU A 21 -7.87 22.52 3.75
N ASP A 22 -7.09 22.15 4.78
CA ASP A 22 -7.12 22.88 6.05
C ASP A 22 -6.45 24.26 5.92
N GLN A 23 -7.12 25.27 6.51
CA GLN A 23 -6.70 26.67 6.47
C GLN A 23 -5.91 27.05 7.73
N ASN A 24 -5.00 26.20 8.18
CA ASN A 24 -4.10 26.49 9.28
C ASN A 24 -2.65 26.72 8.79
N GLU A 25 -1.89 27.49 9.55
CA GLU A 25 -0.51 27.89 9.23
C GLU A 25 0.38 26.69 8.88
N LYS A 26 0.27 25.58 9.62
CA LYS A 26 1.06 24.38 9.38
C LYS A 26 0.75 23.74 8.02
N SER A 27 -0.52 23.62 7.65
CA SER A 27 -0.93 23.06 6.37
C SER A 27 -0.54 23.96 5.21
N GLU A 28 -0.61 25.27 5.39
CA GLU A 28 -0.16 26.27 4.40
C GLU A 28 1.34 26.18 4.17
N ASP A 29 2.14 26.13 5.23
CA ASP A 29 3.59 25.98 5.16
C ASP A 29 4.00 24.67 4.45
N ILE A 30 3.29 23.56 4.70
CA ILE A 30 3.54 22.30 4.00
C ILE A 30 3.16 22.38 2.52
N ARG A 31 2.02 23.03 2.16
CA ARG A 31 1.63 23.21 0.75
C ARG A 31 2.65 24.04 -0.02
N LEU A 32 3.16 25.11 0.57
CA LEU A 32 4.19 25.94 -0.04
C LEU A 32 5.47 25.14 -0.28
N ALA A 33 5.96 24.43 0.74
CA ALA A 33 7.13 23.58 0.63
C ALA A 33 6.94 22.43 -0.37
N TYR A 34 5.71 21.87 -0.46
CA TYR A 34 5.39 20.85 -1.45
C TYR A 34 5.40 21.41 -2.88
N LEU A 35 4.90 22.60 -3.09
CA LEU A 35 4.95 23.26 -4.39
C LEU A 35 6.40 23.52 -4.84
N GLU A 36 7.27 23.96 -3.92
CA GLU A 36 8.70 24.10 -4.18
C GLU A 36 9.37 22.78 -4.52
N HIS A 37 9.02 21.71 -3.79
CA HIS A 37 9.48 20.36 -4.06
C HIS A 37 9.08 19.88 -5.45
N LEU A 38 7.79 20.01 -5.82
CA LEU A 38 7.30 19.70 -7.16
C LEU A 38 8.11 20.40 -8.26
N GLN A 39 8.32 21.72 -8.09
CA GLN A 39 9.08 22.53 -9.04
C GLN A 39 10.53 22.05 -9.14
N ALA A 40 11.20 21.79 -8.02
CA ALA A 40 12.58 21.30 -7.98
C ALA A 40 12.72 19.93 -8.68
N MET A 41 11.79 19.01 -8.41
CA MET A 41 11.79 17.67 -9.02
C MET A 41 11.56 17.72 -10.53
N PHE A 42 10.67 18.57 -11.02
CA PHE A 42 10.46 18.77 -12.43
C PHE A 42 11.68 19.43 -13.12
N SER A 43 12.36 20.34 -12.41
CA SER A 43 13.62 20.95 -12.91
C SER A 43 14.73 19.91 -13.00
N LEU A 44 14.91 19.06 -11.99
CA LEU A 44 15.88 17.96 -12.01
C LEU A 44 15.62 16.95 -13.14
N ALA A 45 14.35 16.77 -13.51
CA ALA A 45 13.96 15.91 -14.63
C ALA A 45 14.05 16.60 -16.00
N ASP A 46 14.61 17.81 -16.08
CA ASP A 46 14.74 18.62 -17.30
C ASP A 46 13.40 18.81 -18.04
N LEU A 47 12.31 18.95 -17.29
CA LEU A 47 11.00 19.19 -17.86
C LEU A 47 10.76 20.70 -18.00
N GLN A 48 10.34 21.13 -19.20
CA GLN A 48 10.02 22.54 -19.47
C GLN A 48 8.93 23.04 -18.53
N ASP A 49 8.98 24.34 -18.20
CA ASP A 49 7.99 25.05 -17.38
C ASP A 49 7.71 24.37 -16.02
N PRO A 50 8.73 24.06 -15.20
CA PRO A 50 8.56 23.29 -13.96
C PRO A 50 7.57 23.96 -12.97
N LYS A 51 7.54 25.29 -12.91
CA LYS A 51 6.62 26.04 -12.06
C LYS A 51 5.16 25.88 -12.50
N ILE A 52 4.88 25.89 -13.81
CA ILE A 52 3.53 25.68 -14.34
C ILE A 52 3.08 24.25 -14.03
N LYS A 53 3.94 23.28 -14.30
CA LYS A 53 3.66 21.86 -14.01
C LYS A 53 3.42 21.59 -12.51
N ALA A 54 4.20 22.21 -11.64
CA ALA A 54 4.01 22.11 -10.19
C ALA A 54 2.63 22.64 -9.77
N ASN A 55 2.20 23.79 -10.30
CA ASN A 55 0.88 24.33 -10.03
C ASN A 55 -0.25 23.43 -10.60
N THR A 56 -0.06 22.85 -11.77
CA THR A 56 -1.01 21.88 -12.35
C THR A 56 -1.20 20.69 -11.44
N VAL A 57 -0.10 20.08 -10.94
CA VAL A 57 -0.19 18.96 -9.99
C VAL A 57 -0.88 19.37 -8.71
N MET A 58 -0.48 20.50 -8.10
CA MET A 58 -1.10 20.99 -6.85
C MET A 58 -2.60 21.22 -7.02
N LYS A 59 -3.02 21.84 -8.12
CA LYS A 59 -4.43 22.05 -8.44
C LYS A 59 -5.20 20.74 -8.57
N LEU A 60 -4.64 19.78 -9.30
CA LEU A 60 -5.31 18.50 -9.53
C LEU A 60 -5.36 17.65 -8.25
N GLU A 61 -4.27 17.58 -7.49
CA GLU A 61 -4.27 16.87 -6.20
C GLU A 61 -5.22 17.53 -5.18
N THR A 62 -5.37 18.87 -5.20
CA THR A 62 -6.36 19.56 -4.38
C THR A 62 -7.79 19.18 -4.81
N ALA A 63 -8.06 19.07 -6.10
CA ALA A 63 -9.35 18.61 -6.60
C ALA A 63 -9.62 17.14 -6.18
N ILE A 64 -8.61 16.28 -6.26
CA ILE A 64 -8.68 14.90 -5.76
C ILE A 64 -8.90 14.88 -4.24
N ALA A 65 -8.21 15.71 -3.47
CA ALA A 65 -8.38 15.81 -2.01
C ALA A 65 -9.80 16.20 -1.61
N ASN A 66 -10.45 17.10 -2.39
CA ASN A 66 -11.84 17.51 -2.14
C ASN A 66 -12.84 16.35 -2.25
N ILE A 67 -12.61 15.40 -3.12
CA ILE A 67 -13.49 14.22 -3.31
C ILE A 67 -13.11 13.03 -2.41
N HIS A 68 -11.99 13.07 -1.69
CA HIS A 68 -11.60 12.04 -0.73
C HIS A 68 -12.52 12.01 0.49
N TRP A 69 -12.83 10.82 0.97
CA TRP A 69 -13.38 10.61 2.30
C TRP A 69 -12.33 10.90 3.37
N THR A 70 -12.79 11.35 4.52
CA THR A 70 -11.91 11.52 5.69
C THR A 70 -11.42 10.18 6.24
N ASN A 71 -10.32 10.19 6.98
CA ASN A 71 -9.81 9.00 7.65
C ASN A 71 -10.82 8.41 8.65
N VAL A 72 -11.71 9.23 9.24
CA VAL A 72 -12.76 8.78 10.15
C VAL A 72 -13.84 8.01 9.38
N GLU A 73 -14.34 8.57 8.28
CA GLU A 73 -15.36 7.92 7.44
C GLU A 73 -14.88 6.57 6.90
N ARG A 74 -13.60 6.47 6.51
CA ARG A 74 -12.99 5.24 5.98
C ARG A 74 -12.84 4.11 7.00
N ARG A 75 -13.00 4.37 8.30
CA ARG A 75 -13.00 3.35 9.36
C ARG A 75 -14.32 2.60 9.47
N ASP A 76 -15.40 3.16 8.95
CA ASP A 76 -16.70 2.52 8.90
C ASP A 76 -16.69 1.35 7.92
N ARG A 77 -16.68 0.12 8.47
CA ARG A 77 -16.57 -1.12 7.71
C ARG A 77 -17.78 -1.38 6.84
N ASP A 78 -18.96 -0.97 7.29
CA ASP A 78 -20.22 -1.18 6.57
C ASP A 78 -20.30 -0.26 5.36
N LYS A 79 -19.90 1.01 5.51
CA LYS A 79 -19.84 1.98 4.41
C LYS A 79 -18.76 1.67 3.38
N THR A 80 -17.67 1.03 3.79
CA THR A 80 -16.53 0.73 2.91
C THR A 80 -16.53 -0.68 2.34
N TYR A 81 -17.64 -1.44 2.46
CA TYR A 81 -17.79 -2.75 1.86
C TYR A 81 -18.96 -2.75 0.87
N ASN A 82 -18.73 -2.25 -0.34
CA ASN A 82 -19.73 -2.21 -1.39
C ASN A 82 -19.36 -3.19 -2.50
N LYS A 83 -19.96 -4.35 -2.48
CA LYS A 83 -19.74 -5.38 -3.49
C LYS A 83 -20.59 -5.08 -4.71
N LEU A 84 -19.94 -4.82 -5.84
CA LEU A 84 -20.57 -4.49 -7.12
C LEU A 84 -20.12 -5.49 -8.18
N ASN A 85 -21.04 -5.90 -9.05
CA ASN A 85 -20.68 -6.60 -10.27
C ASN A 85 -20.26 -5.60 -11.38
N THR A 86 -19.74 -6.12 -12.50
CA THR A 86 -19.24 -5.26 -13.61
C THR A 86 -20.33 -4.33 -14.16
N GLN A 87 -21.60 -4.76 -14.21
CA GLN A 87 -22.70 -3.92 -14.72
C GLN A 87 -23.04 -2.80 -13.74
N GLU A 88 -23.07 -3.10 -12.44
CA GLU A 88 -23.28 -2.12 -11.38
C GLU A 88 -22.13 -1.10 -11.32
N LEU A 89 -20.87 -1.57 -11.51
CA LEU A 89 -19.70 -0.70 -11.61
C LEU A 89 -19.80 0.26 -12.79
N LYS A 90 -20.21 -0.21 -13.96
CA LYS A 90 -20.46 0.61 -15.16
C LYS A 90 -21.63 1.60 -14.94
N LYS A 91 -22.66 1.19 -14.22
CA LYS A 91 -23.78 2.07 -13.87
C LYS A 91 -23.40 3.15 -12.86
N LEU A 92 -22.52 2.81 -11.90
CA LEU A 92 -22.02 3.76 -10.90
C LEU A 92 -21.19 4.87 -11.56
N ILE A 93 -20.39 4.52 -12.58
CA ILE A 93 -19.49 5.43 -13.29
C ILE A 93 -19.64 5.21 -14.81
N PRO A 94 -20.68 5.78 -15.42
CA PRO A 94 -21.02 5.46 -16.80
C PRO A 94 -20.05 6.04 -17.85
N ASN A 95 -19.34 7.11 -17.52
CA ASN A 95 -18.45 7.83 -18.42
C ASN A 95 -16.99 7.31 -18.41
N PHE A 96 -16.73 6.22 -17.68
CA PHE A 96 -15.40 5.60 -17.60
C PHE A 96 -15.34 4.32 -18.43
N ASN A 97 -14.28 4.13 -19.20
CA ASN A 97 -14.11 2.93 -20.02
C ASN A 97 -13.63 1.73 -19.17
N TRP A 98 -14.55 1.14 -18.43
CA TRP A 98 -14.28 0.00 -17.55
C TRP A 98 -13.74 -1.22 -18.30
N ASP A 99 -14.21 -1.50 -19.52
CA ASP A 99 -13.77 -2.67 -20.26
C ASP A 99 -12.28 -2.57 -20.61
N LEU A 100 -11.85 -1.40 -21.05
CA LEU A 100 -10.44 -1.14 -21.31
C LEU A 100 -9.62 -1.23 -20.03
N TYR A 101 -10.07 -0.55 -18.96
CA TYR A 101 -9.35 -0.54 -17.69
C TYR A 101 -9.18 -1.95 -17.10
N LEU A 102 -10.27 -2.72 -16.99
CA LEU A 102 -10.23 -4.07 -16.42
C LEU A 102 -9.36 -5.03 -17.26
N LYS A 103 -9.37 -4.86 -18.59
CA LYS A 103 -8.50 -5.63 -19.50
C LYS A 103 -7.02 -5.29 -19.27
N GLU A 104 -6.67 -4.01 -19.31
CA GLU A 104 -5.26 -3.56 -19.14
C GLU A 104 -4.73 -3.83 -17.73
N ALA A 105 -5.60 -3.78 -16.72
CA ALA A 105 -5.28 -4.20 -15.35
C ALA A 105 -5.24 -5.74 -15.17
N GLY A 106 -5.51 -6.54 -16.19
CA GLY A 106 -5.49 -8.01 -16.11
C GLY A 106 -6.55 -8.62 -15.19
N ILE A 107 -7.63 -7.89 -14.89
CA ILE A 107 -8.71 -8.30 -13.97
C ILE A 107 -10.07 -8.44 -14.65
N ALA A 108 -10.12 -8.46 -15.97
CA ALA A 108 -11.36 -8.57 -16.75
C ALA A 108 -12.14 -9.89 -16.54
N VAL A 109 -11.48 -10.91 -15.98
CA VAL A 109 -12.10 -12.20 -15.64
C VAL A 109 -12.92 -12.14 -14.35
N GLU A 110 -12.69 -11.15 -13.50
CA GLU A 110 -13.41 -10.95 -12.25
C GLU A 110 -14.81 -10.40 -12.53
N LYS A 111 -15.78 -10.93 -11.79
CA LYS A 111 -17.20 -10.55 -11.93
C LYS A 111 -17.66 -9.58 -10.85
N ASP A 112 -16.99 -9.61 -9.72
CA ASP A 112 -17.35 -8.87 -8.52
C ASP A 112 -16.14 -8.05 -8.02
N PHE A 113 -16.41 -6.82 -7.61
CA PHE A 113 -15.45 -5.87 -7.10
C PHE A 113 -15.94 -5.29 -5.78
N ILE A 114 -15.03 -4.98 -4.87
CA ILE A 114 -15.36 -4.23 -3.64
C ILE A 114 -14.94 -2.78 -3.86
N VAL A 115 -15.91 -1.88 -3.93
CA VAL A 115 -15.67 -0.43 -4.04
C VAL A 115 -15.82 0.17 -2.65
N ARG A 116 -14.74 0.77 -2.13
CA ARG A 116 -14.74 1.24 -0.75
C ARG A 116 -15.43 2.59 -0.61
N GLU A 117 -14.96 3.58 -1.30
CA GLU A 117 -15.45 4.96 -1.20
C GLU A 117 -16.28 5.30 -2.46
N LEU A 118 -17.56 4.94 -2.47
CA LEU A 118 -18.44 5.04 -3.67
C LEU A 118 -18.46 6.44 -4.27
N SER A 119 -18.71 7.47 -3.46
CA SER A 119 -18.78 8.85 -3.95
C SER A 119 -17.46 9.39 -4.47
N TYR A 120 -16.32 8.89 -3.94
CA TYR A 120 -15.01 9.23 -4.49
C TYR A 120 -14.91 8.80 -5.96
N PHE A 121 -15.30 7.57 -6.29
CA PHE A 121 -15.19 7.06 -7.66
C PHE A 121 -16.19 7.75 -8.61
N GLN A 122 -17.37 8.11 -8.15
CA GLN A 122 -18.32 8.92 -8.94
C GLN A 122 -17.74 10.30 -9.27
N ASN A 123 -17.27 11.01 -8.25
CA ASN A 123 -16.69 12.35 -8.41
C ASN A 123 -15.36 12.32 -9.19
N LEU A 124 -14.57 11.21 -9.06
CA LEU A 124 -13.35 11.04 -9.85
C LEU A 124 -13.66 10.92 -11.34
N ALA A 125 -14.75 10.26 -11.71
CA ALA A 125 -15.16 10.17 -13.13
C ALA A 125 -15.51 11.56 -13.70
N ASP A 126 -16.20 12.39 -12.91
CA ASP A 126 -16.51 13.77 -13.30
C ASP A 126 -15.24 14.62 -13.41
N LEU A 127 -14.30 14.43 -12.48
CA LEU A 127 -12.99 15.10 -12.52
C LEU A 127 -12.17 14.66 -13.74
N LEU A 128 -12.19 13.36 -14.08
CA LEU A 128 -11.54 12.84 -15.29
C LEU A 128 -12.11 13.44 -16.56
N ALA A 129 -13.44 13.60 -16.63
CA ALA A 129 -14.13 14.16 -17.79
C ALA A 129 -13.95 15.68 -17.94
N SER A 130 -13.77 16.40 -16.84
CA SER A 130 -13.69 17.88 -16.82
C SER A 130 -12.26 18.43 -16.84
N THR A 131 -11.24 17.58 -16.68
CA THR A 131 -9.83 18.00 -16.63
C THR A 131 -9.15 17.70 -17.95
N ASP A 132 -8.36 18.64 -18.45
CA ASP A 132 -7.61 18.47 -19.71
C ASP A 132 -6.64 17.27 -19.63
N LEU A 133 -6.54 16.55 -20.75
CA LEU A 133 -5.65 15.39 -20.86
C LEU A 133 -4.18 15.76 -20.58
N GLU A 134 -3.75 16.97 -20.96
CA GLU A 134 -2.37 17.42 -20.71
C GLU A 134 -2.09 17.61 -19.22
N ASP A 135 -3.06 18.07 -18.42
CA ASP A 135 -2.94 18.15 -16.96
C ASP A 135 -2.79 16.75 -16.34
N TRP A 136 -3.57 15.77 -16.81
CA TRP A 136 -3.42 14.37 -16.39
C TRP A 136 -2.06 13.79 -16.77
N LYS A 137 -1.52 14.11 -17.94
CA LYS A 137 -0.18 13.68 -18.34
C LYS A 137 0.91 14.26 -17.44
N VAL A 138 0.78 15.53 -17.04
CA VAL A 138 1.69 16.16 -16.06
C VAL A 138 1.60 15.47 -14.71
N TYR A 139 0.39 15.21 -14.23
CA TYR A 139 0.16 14.50 -12.98
C TYR A 139 0.73 13.08 -12.98
N PHE A 140 0.54 12.29 -14.04
CA PHE A 140 1.10 10.95 -14.13
C PHE A 140 2.63 10.95 -14.25
N LYS A 141 3.22 11.94 -14.92
CA LYS A 141 4.68 12.12 -14.92
C LYS A 141 5.20 12.41 -13.51
N TRP A 142 4.50 13.25 -12.76
CA TRP A 142 4.80 13.51 -11.36
C TRP A 142 4.72 12.25 -10.51
N THR A 143 3.61 11.54 -10.56
CA THR A 143 3.41 10.30 -9.77
C THR A 143 4.49 9.27 -10.04
N LEU A 144 4.88 9.10 -11.31
CA LEU A 144 5.97 8.22 -11.68
C LEU A 144 7.31 8.73 -11.10
N LEU A 145 7.66 9.99 -11.34
CA LEU A 145 8.89 10.59 -10.87
C LEU A 145 9.04 10.48 -9.34
N ASN A 146 7.97 10.82 -8.60
CA ASN A 146 7.94 10.72 -7.15
C ASN A 146 8.12 9.28 -6.66
N SER A 147 7.49 8.30 -7.33
CA SER A 147 7.57 6.89 -6.95
C SER A 147 8.96 6.28 -7.08
N VAL A 148 9.81 6.84 -7.95
CA VAL A 148 11.15 6.33 -8.21
C VAL A 148 12.27 7.27 -7.71
N ALA A 149 11.93 8.42 -7.13
CA ALA A 149 12.89 9.45 -6.74
C ALA A 149 14.06 8.91 -5.87
N GLY A 150 13.77 8.05 -4.90
CA GLY A 150 14.77 7.46 -4.01
C GLY A 150 15.71 6.43 -4.65
N ILE A 151 15.48 6.05 -5.90
CA ILE A 151 16.32 5.09 -6.67
C ILE A 151 16.91 5.71 -7.95
N LEU A 152 16.65 7.00 -8.20
CA LEU A 152 17.30 7.79 -9.25
C LEU A 152 18.65 8.35 -8.80
N GLY A 153 19.16 9.34 -9.51
CA GLY A 153 20.40 10.05 -9.18
C GLY A 153 20.36 10.73 -7.79
N LYS A 154 21.54 11.08 -7.30
CA LYS A 154 21.71 11.64 -5.96
C LYS A 154 20.84 12.88 -5.73
N GLU A 155 20.73 13.75 -6.71
CA GLU A 155 19.98 15.00 -6.63
C GLU A 155 18.48 14.74 -6.39
N PHE A 156 17.89 13.74 -7.04
CA PHE A 156 16.49 13.34 -6.86
C PHE A 156 16.26 12.78 -5.45
N ASP A 157 17.14 11.90 -4.99
CA ASP A 157 17.07 11.28 -3.68
C ASP A 157 17.20 12.33 -2.56
N GLU A 158 18.16 13.25 -2.67
CA GLU A 158 18.37 14.34 -1.71
C GLU A 158 17.17 15.31 -1.69
N GLN A 159 16.63 15.69 -2.86
CA GLN A 159 15.46 16.56 -2.95
C GLN A 159 14.21 15.88 -2.37
N ASN A 160 14.03 14.61 -2.65
CA ASN A 160 12.91 13.82 -2.09
C ASN A 160 13.02 13.73 -0.56
N PHE A 161 14.20 13.44 -0.03
CA PHE A 161 14.43 13.42 1.43
C PHE A 161 14.26 14.79 2.07
N SER A 162 14.72 15.85 1.41
CA SER A 162 14.58 17.23 1.91
C SER A 162 13.11 17.59 2.17
N PHE A 163 12.22 17.19 1.30
CA PHE A 163 10.80 17.42 1.51
C PHE A 163 10.15 16.37 2.41
N TYR A 164 10.07 15.11 1.96
CA TYR A 164 9.33 14.09 2.72
C TYR A 164 10.00 13.74 4.03
N GLY A 165 11.34 13.58 4.06
CA GLY A 165 12.05 13.24 5.28
C GLY A 165 12.11 14.40 6.26
N LYS A 166 12.74 15.51 5.87
CA LYS A 166 12.99 16.64 6.79
C LYS A 166 11.75 17.50 7.02
N LYS A 167 11.16 18.05 5.95
CA LYS A 167 10.09 19.04 6.08
C LYS A 167 8.80 18.44 6.58
N LEU A 168 8.38 17.32 5.99
CA LEU A 168 7.07 16.71 6.27
C LEU A 168 7.10 15.85 7.55
N TYR A 169 8.10 14.98 7.70
CA TYR A 169 8.17 14.02 8.82
C TYR A 169 9.16 14.40 9.92
N GLY A 170 9.93 15.48 9.77
CA GLY A 170 10.86 15.96 10.79
C GLY A 170 12.08 15.06 11.02
N THR A 171 12.42 14.20 10.07
CA THR A 171 13.58 13.33 10.14
C THR A 171 14.85 14.15 9.92
N PRO A 172 15.78 14.29 10.90
CA PRO A 172 16.88 15.22 10.80
C PRO A 172 17.92 14.86 9.73
N GLU A 173 18.20 13.55 9.58
CA GLU A 173 19.22 13.04 8.67
C GLU A 173 18.74 11.82 7.90
N GLN A 174 19.16 11.72 6.65
CA GLN A 174 18.86 10.56 5.82
C GLN A 174 19.66 9.34 6.31
N GLU A 175 19.03 8.19 6.33
CA GLU A 175 19.70 6.94 6.66
C GLU A 175 20.90 6.69 5.73
N VAL A 176 22.01 6.19 6.27
CA VAL A 176 23.23 5.92 5.49
C VAL A 176 22.97 4.98 4.32
N ARG A 177 23.66 5.21 3.19
CA ARG A 177 23.38 4.56 1.91
C ARG A 177 23.30 3.04 1.97
N TRP A 178 24.20 2.37 2.73
CA TRP A 178 24.18 0.91 2.81
C TRP A 178 22.92 0.36 3.46
N LYS A 179 22.36 1.03 4.48
CA LYS A 179 21.10 0.63 5.11
C LYS A 179 19.93 0.81 4.14
N ARG A 180 19.91 1.92 3.40
CA ARG A 180 18.91 2.14 2.35
C ARG A 180 18.98 1.07 1.25
N GLY A 181 20.21 0.66 0.88
CA GLY A 181 20.43 -0.49 -0.01
C GLY A 181 19.85 -1.80 0.55
N VAL A 182 20.09 -2.08 1.83
CA VAL A 182 19.47 -3.25 2.52
C VAL A 182 17.95 -3.17 2.51
N ASN A 183 17.38 -1.98 2.77
CA ASN A 183 15.93 -1.76 2.72
C ASN A 183 15.37 -2.01 1.31
N SER A 184 16.05 -1.56 0.27
CA SER A 184 15.68 -1.83 -1.14
C SER A 184 15.68 -3.32 -1.46
N VAL A 185 16.71 -4.05 -1.02
CA VAL A 185 16.77 -5.52 -1.21
C VAL A 185 15.68 -6.22 -0.40
N ASN A 186 15.40 -5.78 0.83
CA ASN A 186 14.31 -6.31 1.65
C ASN A 186 12.93 -6.08 1.01
N GLN A 187 12.74 -4.97 0.32
CA GLN A 187 11.50 -4.66 -0.39
C GLN A 187 11.29 -5.59 -1.60
N ILE A 188 12.34 -5.85 -2.37
CA ILE A 188 12.27 -6.62 -3.62
C ILE A 188 12.38 -8.14 -3.35
N LEU A 189 13.33 -8.57 -2.52
CA LEU A 189 13.71 -9.96 -2.29
C LEU A 189 13.62 -10.38 -0.81
N GLY A 190 12.69 -9.79 -0.07
CA GLY A 190 12.63 -9.85 1.39
C GLY A 190 12.62 -11.26 1.98
N GLU A 191 11.87 -12.21 1.41
CA GLU A 191 11.90 -13.59 1.90
C GLU A 191 13.18 -14.34 1.53
N SER A 192 13.85 -14.02 0.41
CA SER A 192 15.17 -14.58 0.08
C SER A 192 16.22 -14.14 1.10
N VAL A 193 16.23 -12.84 1.47
CA VAL A 193 17.08 -12.32 2.56
C VAL A 193 16.67 -12.97 3.88
N GLY A 194 15.37 -13.07 4.15
CA GLY A 194 14.82 -13.71 5.34
C GLY A 194 15.29 -15.15 5.52
N LYS A 195 15.36 -15.93 4.44
CA LYS A 195 15.87 -17.31 4.47
C LYS A 195 17.34 -17.38 4.92
N ILE A 196 18.16 -16.42 4.47
CA ILE A 196 19.58 -16.33 4.88
C ILE A 196 19.67 -15.88 6.34
N TYR A 197 18.88 -14.88 6.73
CA TYR A 197 18.81 -14.37 8.10
C TYR A 197 18.41 -15.47 9.09
N VAL A 198 17.33 -16.18 8.82
CA VAL A 198 16.81 -17.27 9.67
C VAL A 198 17.86 -18.36 9.88
N ARG A 199 18.52 -18.81 8.80
CA ARG A 199 19.57 -19.82 8.89
C ARG A 199 20.72 -19.42 9.82
N ARG A 200 21.01 -18.11 9.92
CA ARG A 200 22.13 -17.60 10.75
C ARG A 200 21.69 -17.22 12.17
N HIS A 201 20.49 -16.70 12.33
CA HIS A 201 20.12 -15.99 13.55
C HIS A 201 18.87 -16.53 14.26
N PHE A 202 18.08 -17.39 13.62
CA PHE A 202 16.85 -17.91 14.21
C PHE A 202 16.84 -19.45 14.18
N LYS A 203 17.27 -20.06 15.27
CA LYS A 203 17.37 -21.53 15.38
C LYS A 203 15.97 -22.18 15.36
N PRO A 204 15.82 -23.38 14.77
CA PRO A 204 14.54 -24.11 14.73
C PRO A 204 13.95 -24.34 16.13
N GLU A 205 14.78 -24.59 17.14
CA GLU A 205 14.35 -24.80 18.53
C GLU A 205 13.67 -23.54 19.11
N ALA A 206 14.09 -22.34 18.70
CA ALA A 206 13.44 -21.09 19.11
C ALA A 206 12.02 -20.99 18.53
N LYS A 207 11.80 -21.41 17.27
CA LYS A 207 10.46 -21.47 16.67
C LYS A 207 9.56 -22.45 17.44
N VAL A 208 10.06 -23.64 17.77
CA VAL A 208 9.32 -24.66 18.53
C VAL A 208 8.89 -24.11 19.89
N ARG A 209 9.82 -23.52 20.65
CA ARG A 209 9.52 -22.94 21.98
C ARG A 209 8.50 -21.78 21.89
N MET A 210 8.59 -20.94 20.87
CA MET A 210 7.63 -19.87 20.67
C MET A 210 6.24 -20.39 20.29
N LEU A 211 6.16 -21.45 19.50
CA LEU A 211 4.89 -22.13 19.19
C LEU A 211 4.26 -22.74 20.44
N GLU A 212 5.06 -23.38 21.30
CA GLU A 212 4.62 -23.89 22.59
C GLU A 212 4.09 -22.76 23.50
N LEU A 213 4.81 -21.64 23.57
CA LEU A 213 4.33 -20.44 24.30
C LEU A 213 2.97 -19.97 23.77
N VAL A 214 2.81 -19.90 22.46
CA VAL A 214 1.54 -19.47 21.84
C VAL A 214 0.41 -20.45 22.14
N GLU A 215 0.70 -21.77 22.14
CA GLU A 215 -0.31 -22.77 22.48
C GLU A 215 -0.71 -22.70 23.97
N ASN A 216 0.23 -22.50 24.87
CA ASN A 216 -0.07 -22.25 26.28
C ASN A 216 -0.91 -20.98 26.49
N LEU A 217 -0.64 -19.91 25.74
CA LEU A 217 -1.48 -18.71 25.75
C LEU A 217 -2.89 -18.98 25.22
N ARG A 218 -3.03 -19.77 24.15
CA ARG A 218 -4.36 -20.16 23.63
C ARG A 218 -5.16 -20.95 24.65
N GLU A 219 -4.51 -21.89 25.35
CA GLU A 219 -5.17 -22.64 26.41
C GLU A 219 -5.58 -21.75 27.58
N ALA A 220 -4.70 -20.81 28.01
CA ALA A 220 -5.04 -19.83 29.03
C ALA A 220 -6.25 -18.95 28.63
N TYR A 221 -6.31 -18.50 27.37
CA TYR A 221 -7.47 -17.78 26.82
C TYR A 221 -8.73 -18.65 26.78
N ARG A 222 -8.58 -19.93 26.42
CA ARG A 222 -9.71 -20.86 26.40
C ARG A 222 -10.34 -21.00 27.81
N VAL A 223 -9.52 -21.20 28.81
CA VAL A 223 -9.97 -21.29 30.20
C VAL A 223 -10.62 -19.97 30.64
N ALA A 224 -9.93 -18.85 30.42
CA ALA A 224 -10.44 -17.53 30.77
C ALA A 224 -11.81 -17.22 30.11
N ILE A 225 -12.02 -17.57 28.84
CA ILE A 225 -13.32 -17.36 28.14
C ILE A 225 -14.42 -18.19 28.80
N ILE A 226 -14.14 -19.43 29.19
CA ILE A 226 -15.11 -20.30 29.87
C ILE A 226 -15.55 -19.71 31.22
N ASP A 227 -14.59 -19.17 31.95
CA ASP A 227 -14.81 -18.67 33.32
C ASP A 227 -15.40 -17.24 33.37
N LEU A 228 -15.55 -16.55 32.21
CA LEU A 228 -16.15 -15.21 32.18
C LEU A 228 -17.64 -15.25 32.58
N ASP A 229 -17.99 -14.55 33.65
CA ASP A 229 -19.36 -14.47 34.17
C ASP A 229 -20.24 -13.44 33.43
N TRP A 230 -19.64 -12.42 32.83
CA TRP A 230 -20.36 -11.38 32.08
C TRP A 230 -20.68 -11.76 30.63
N MET A 231 -20.13 -12.86 30.10
CA MET A 231 -20.34 -13.33 28.73
C MET A 231 -21.35 -14.48 28.68
N GLY A 232 -22.41 -14.31 27.89
CA GLY A 232 -23.41 -15.37 27.67
C GLY A 232 -22.83 -16.58 26.93
N GLU A 233 -23.44 -17.75 27.11
CA GLU A 233 -22.98 -19.05 26.58
C GLU A 233 -22.83 -19.08 25.07
N GLU A 234 -23.74 -18.44 24.32
CA GLU A 234 -23.65 -18.36 22.86
C GLU A 234 -22.43 -17.54 22.43
N THR A 235 -22.17 -16.40 23.08
CA THR A 235 -21.00 -15.57 22.83
C THR A 235 -19.70 -16.28 23.19
N LYS A 236 -19.66 -17.02 24.32
CA LYS A 236 -18.51 -17.88 24.69
C LYS A 236 -18.21 -18.89 23.58
N LYS A 237 -19.23 -19.57 23.06
CA LYS A 237 -19.09 -20.56 21.98
C LYS A 237 -18.49 -19.93 20.72
N GLU A 238 -18.94 -18.74 20.33
CA GLU A 238 -18.37 -18.01 19.19
C GLU A 238 -16.94 -17.57 19.45
N ALA A 239 -16.63 -17.09 20.67
CA ALA A 239 -15.28 -16.69 21.07
C ALA A 239 -14.31 -17.90 21.03
N LEU A 240 -14.72 -19.06 21.55
CA LEU A 240 -13.95 -20.31 21.50
C LEU A 240 -13.75 -20.79 20.05
N THR A 241 -14.79 -20.67 19.22
CA THR A 241 -14.69 -20.99 17.79
C THR A 241 -13.70 -20.10 17.08
N LYS A 242 -13.66 -18.80 17.39
CA LYS A 242 -12.68 -17.85 16.87
C LYS A 242 -11.28 -18.20 17.35
N LEU A 243 -11.11 -18.50 18.64
CA LEU A 243 -9.83 -18.90 19.23
C LEU A 243 -9.25 -20.17 18.56
N ALA A 244 -10.10 -21.18 18.31
CA ALA A 244 -9.71 -22.42 17.63
C ALA A 244 -9.26 -22.20 16.17
N LYS A 245 -9.81 -21.18 15.49
CA LYS A 245 -9.46 -20.83 14.10
C LYS A 245 -8.22 -19.93 13.98
N PHE A 246 -7.66 -19.48 15.08
CA PHE A 246 -6.47 -18.64 15.10
C PHE A 246 -5.26 -19.41 14.55
N THR A 247 -4.59 -18.84 13.56
CA THR A 247 -3.43 -19.44 12.91
C THR A 247 -2.18 -18.63 13.25
N PRO A 248 -1.31 -19.11 14.14
CA PRO A 248 -0.08 -18.40 14.51
C PRO A 248 0.94 -18.45 13.37
N LYS A 249 1.69 -17.34 13.17
CA LYS A 249 2.82 -17.22 12.26
C LYS A 249 4.03 -16.75 13.05
N ILE A 250 4.94 -17.67 13.34
CA ILE A 250 6.06 -17.44 14.25
C ILE A 250 7.38 -17.60 13.51
N GLY A 251 8.23 -16.57 13.61
CA GLY A 251 9.60 -16.56 13.14
C GLY A 251 9.73 -16.50 11.61
N TYR A 252 9.32 -17.53 10.90
CA TYR A 252 9.49 -17.63 9.45
C TYR A 252 8.48 -18.59 8.80
N PRO A 253 8.19 -18.42 7.48
CA PRO A 253 7.27 -19.29 6.74
C PRO A 253 7.86 -20.70 6.55
N ASP A 254 6.99 -21.72 6.55
CA ASP A 254 7.40 -23.09 6.21
C ASP A 254 7.63 -23.22 4.70
N LYS A 255 6.88 -22.46 3.90
CA LYS A 255 7.03 -22.39 2.44
C LYS A 255 7.50 -20.99 2.05
N TRP A 256 8.73 -20.90 1.57
CA TRP A 256 9.33 -19.65 1.08
C TRP A 256 8.76 -19.25 -0.27
N ARG A 257 8.73 -17.94 -0.50
CA ARG A 257 8.32 -17.37 -1.79
C ARG A 257 9.30 -17.79 -2.90
N ASP A 258 8.74 -18.22 -4.01
CA ASP A 258 9.50 -18.50 -5.22
C ASP A 258 9.71 -17.19 -6.01
N TYR A 259 10.97 -16.84 -6.23
CA TYR A 259 11.40 -15.68 -7.01
C TYR A 259 12.00 -16.09 -8.37
N SER A 260 11.87 -17.35 -8.81
CA SER A 260 12.48 -17.84 -10.05
C SER A 260 12.07 -17.07 -11.31
N LYS A 261 10.90 -16.41 -11.27
CA LYS A 261 10.40 -15.57 -12.36
C LYS A 261 10.81 -14.10 -12.27
N LEU A 262 11.54 -13.71 -11.22
CA LEU A 262 12.01 -12.34 -11.04
C LEU A 262 13.45 -12.21 -11.50
N GLU A 263 13.65 -11.55 -12.62
CA GLU A 263 14.98 -11.24 -13.15
C GLU A 263 15.57 -10.02 -12.45
N ILE A 264 16.84 -10.13 -12.04
CA ILE A 264 17.61 -9.07 -11.39
C ILE A 264 18.85 -8.79 -12.24
N ASP A 265 19.02 -7.55 -12.67
CA ASP A 265 20.21 -7.05 -13.35
C ASP A 265 21.03 -6.19 -12.37
N PRO A 266 22.31 -6.52 -12.07
CA PRO A 266 23.15 -5.75 -11.15
C PRO A 266 23.42 -4.31 -11.63
N ASN A 267 23.23 -4.01 -12.91
CA ASN A 267 23.49 -2.72 -13.52
C ASN A 267 22.24 -1.87 -13.76
N ASP A 268 21.04 -2.38 -13.46
CA ASP A 268 19.76 -1.71 -13.75
C ASP A 268 18.89 -1.65 -12.50
N LEU A 269 19.20 -0.71 -11.58
CA LEU A 269 18.45 -0.56 -10.35
C LEU A 269 16.98 -0.21 -10.61
N ALA A 270 16.70 0.78 -11.45
CA ALA A 270 15.34 1.21 -11.76
C ALA A 270 14.54 0.10 -12.45
N GLY A 271 15.16 -0.63 -13.39
CA GLY A 271 14.56 -1.78 -14.03
C GLY A 271 14.27 -2.93 -13.06
N ASN A 272 15.14 -3.15 -12.05
CA ASN A 272 14.88 -4.13 -11.00
C ASN A 272 13.62 -3.80 -10.19
N PHE A 273 13.43 -2.54 -9.81
CA PHE A 273 12.20 -2.10 -9.13
C PHE A 273 10.96 -2.27 -10.01
N ARG A 274 11.05 -1.93 -11.30
CA ARG A 274 9.96 -2.13 -12.26
C ARG A 274 9.62 -3.62 -12.41
N ARG A 275 10.62 -4.50 -12.62
CA ARG A 275 10.41 -5.95 -12.73
C ARG A 275 9.82 -6.54 -11.45
N ALA A 276 10.29 -6.07 -10.29
CA ALA A 276 9.74 -6.49 -9.01
C ALA A 276 8.27 -6.06 -8.85
N SER A 277 7.93 -4.82 -9.20
CA SER A 277 6.53 -4.35 -9.19
C SER A 277 5.64 -5.19 -10.09
N GLN A 278 6.09 -5.50 -11.30
CA GLN A 278 5.37 -6.39 -12.22
C GLN A 278 5.21 -7.81 -11.65
N PHE A 279 6.27 -8.37 -11.07
CA PHE A 279 6.25 -9.68 -10.43
C PHE A 279 5.23 -9.75 -9.29
N TYR A 280 5.23 -8.76 -8.39
CA TYR A 280 4.28 -8.72 -7.28
C TYR A 280 2.85 -8.45 -7.73
N TYR A 281 2.66 -7.60 -8.74
CA TYR A 281 1.36 -7.36 -9.34
C TYR A 281 0.79 -8.64 -9.95
N GLN A 282 1.56 -9.33 -10.80
CA GLN A 282 1.15 -10.60 -11.41
C GLN A 282 0.85 -11.67 -10.36
N ARG A 283 1.66 -11.74 -9.30
CA ARG A 283 1.39 -12.63 -8.17
C ARG A 283 0.04 -12.30 -7.49
N GLY A 284 -0.34 -11.03 -7.40
CA GLY A 284 -1.66 -10.60 -6.92
C GLY A 284 -2.78 -11.09 -7.83
N ILE A 285 -2.64 -10.88 -9.14
CA ILE A 285 -3.59 -11.34 -10.16
C ILE A 285 -3.76 -12.86 -10.10
N ASP A 286 -2.67 -13.62 -10.00
CA ASP A 286 -2.69 -15.08 -9.96
C ASP A 286 -3.44 -15.65 -8.75
N LYS A 287 -3.71 -14.87 -7.73
CA LYS A 287 -4.50 -15.27 -6.55
C LYS A 287 -6.00 -15.05 -6.71
N LEU A 288 -6.44 -14.18 -7.61
CA LEU A 288 -7.84 -13.81 -7.75
C LEU A 288 -8.72 -15.05 -7.95
N GLY A 289 -9.89 -15.03 -7.33
CA GLY A 289 -10.84 -16.13 -7.33
C GLY A 289 -10.42 -17.38 -6.54
N LYS A 290 -9.17 -17.49 -6.08
CA LYS A 290 -8.68 -18.60 -5.27
C LYS A 290 -9.03 -18.43 -3.79
N PRO A 291 -9.12 -19.53 -3.00
CA PRO A 291 -9.21 -19.46 -1.56
C PRO A 291 -8.02 -18.72 -0.95
N ILE A 292 -8.28 -18.01 0.16
CA ILE A 292 -7.21 -17.31 0.88
C ILE A 292 -6.20 -18.33 1.42
N ASP A 293 -4.93 -18.13 1.08
CA ASP A 293 -3.81 -18.87 1.65
C ASP A 293 -3.50 -18.33 3.05
N LYS A 294 -3.96 -19.05 4.07
CA LYS A 294 -3.73 -18.69 5.47
C LYS A 294 -2.25 -18.83 5.89
N THR A 295 -1.44 -19.51 5.10
CA THR A 295 -0.01 -19.71 5.40
C THR A 295 0.85 -18.60 4.82
N GLU A 296 0.32 -17.74 3.95
CA GLU A 296 1.05 -16.63 3.33
C GLU A 296 1.50 -15.61 4.37
N TRP A 297 2.77 -15.22 4.30
CA TRP A 297 3.35 -14.19 5.14
C TRP A 297 3.31 -12.81 4.46
N HIS A 298 2.96 -11.79 5.25
CA HIS A 298 2.92 -10.39 4.80
C HIS A 298 4.07 -9.54 5.38
N MET A 299 4.92 -10.18 6.17
CA MET A 299 6.09 -9.55 6.80
C MET A 299 7.30 -10.45 6.61
N ASN A 300 8.46 -9.84 6.36
CA ASN A 300 9.70 -10.59 6.23
C ASN A 300 10.19 -11.08 7.60
N PRO A 301 10.81 -12.27 7.71
CA PRO A 301 11.29 -12.83 8.97
C PRO A 301 12.28 -11.97 9.74
N GLN A 302 13.06 -11.13 9.06
CA GLN A 302 14.01 -10.19 9.66
C GLN A 302 13.37 -8.90 10.19
N THR A 303 12.08 -8.71 10.00
CA THR A 303 11.37 -7.52 10.49
C THR A 303 11.02 -7.68 11.96
N VAL A 304 11.45 -6.73 12.80
CA VAL A 304 11.09 -6.69 14.23
C VAL A 304 9.72 -6.02 14.36
N ASN A 305 8.67 -6.80 14.20
CA ASN A 305 7.30 -6.33 14.33
C ASN A 305 6.33 -7.53 14.47
N ALA A 306 5.05 -7.23 14.68
CA ALA A 306 3.96 -8.20 14.71
C ALA A 306 2.74 -7.63 13.97
N TYR A 307 1.86 -8.51 13.46
CA TYR A 307 0.60 -8.12 12.83
C TYR A 307 -0.51 -9.13 13.13
N TYR A 308 -1.75 -8.65 13.02
CA TYR A 308 -2.96 -9.45 13.17
C TYR A 308 -3.85 -9.25 11.94
#